data_8fdf6681ff9536e31e3873580369de02
#
_entry.id   8fdf6681ff9536e31e3873580369de02
#
_cell.length_a   1.000
_cell.length_b   1.000
_cell.length_c   1.000
_cell.angle_alpha   90.00
_cell.angle_beta   90.00
_cell.angle_gamma   90.00
#
_symmetry.space_group_name_H-M   'P 1'
#
loop_
_entity.id
_entity.type
_entity.pdbx_description
1 polymer ?
#
loop_
_entity_poly.entity_id
_entity_poly.type
_entity_poly.pdbx_seq_one_letter_code
_entity_poly.pdbx_strand_id
1 'polypeptide(L)'
;CGILYLTKGQPRFFCVLHIKRKKIMKTIYILLTRSGTLLSNLVYAVTGANYTHASLAFDEDLSCLYSSTRKNGYTMFPAGPSREYLNRGVFRLRENVPCALYALDVSDEAYTRARRRAEHMMAHGSLYQFNVIGLALCGMHIRWKRRRHYFCSQFVSEVLQKSGALELPKPSTLMHPSDYAELPELRCLYRGTLAGLPQRQNMELGEVESVMGLYLNVLLGAVKGRVRRLF
;
A
#
# COMPACT_ATOMS: atom_id res chain seq x y z
N CYS A 1 -4.82 -42.03 8.15
CA CYS A 1 -3.69 -42.96 7.97
C CYS A 1 -2.82 -42.94 9.24
N GLY A 2 -2.85 -44.02 10.00
CA GLY A 2 -1.98 -44.18 11.18
C GLY A 2 -0.69 -44.88 10.77
N ILE A 3 0.44 -44.40 11.27
CA ILE A 3 1.73 -45.07 11.12
C ILE A 3 1.94 -45.96 12.32
N LEU A 4 2.15 -47.26 12.08
CA LEU A 4 2.40 -48.27 13.08
C LEU A 4 3.91 -48.38 13.33
N TYR A 5 4.38 -48.06 14.54
CA TYR A 5 5.73 -48.37 14.99
C TYR A 5 5.68 -49.59 15.95
N LEU A 6 6.34 -50.66 15.56
CA LEU A 6 6.53 -51.84 16.42
C LEU A 6 7.75 -51.64 17.31
N THR A 7 7.56 -51.44 18.61
CA THR A 7 8.57 -51.66 19.64
C THR A 7 8.14 -52.82 20.50
N LYS A 8 9.13 -53.67 20.90
CA LYS A 8 8.93 -54.91 21.62
C LYS A 8 7.93 -54.77 22.79
N GLY A 9 6.75 -55.35 22.62
CA GLY A 9 5.94 -55.76 23.72
C GLY A 9 4.53 -55.22 23.88
N GLN A 10 4.10 -54.15 23.26
CA GLN A 10 2.67 -53.72 23.23
C GLN A 10 2.34 -52.72 22.13
N PRO A 11 1.20 -52.80 21.42
CA PRO A 11 0.76 -51.81 20.46
C PRO A 11 0.23 -50.56 21.19
N ARG A 12 0.97 -49.45 21.14
CA ARG A 12 0.45 -48.17 21.57
C ARG A 12 -0.09 -47.45 20.34
N PHE A 13 -1.40 -47.33 20.28
CA PHE A 13 -2.06 -46.46 19.30
C PHE A 13 -1.84 -45.01 19.69
N PHE A 14 -0.93 -44.31 19.01
CA PHE A 14 -0.89 -42.88 19.05
C PHE A 14 -1.93 -42.32 18.08
N CYS A 15 -3.05 -41.89 18.63
CA CYS A 15 -3.99 -41.06 17.86
C CYS A 15 -3.35 -39.69 17.62
N VAL A 16 -2.77 -39.49 16.44
CA VAL A 16 -2.36 -38.16 16.03
C VAL A 16 -3.64 -37.35 15.75
N LEU A 17 -4.10 -36.65 16.78
CA LEU A 17 -5.16 -35.65 16.64
C LEU A 17 -4.68 -34.61 15.63
N HIS A 18 -5.14 -34.74 14.40
CA HIS A 18 -5.10 -33.64 13.42
C HIS A 18 -6.01 -32.51 13.94
N ILE A 19 -5.48 -31.72 14.87
CA ILE A 19 -6.10 -30.45 15.24
C ILE A 19 -6.08 -29.62 13.94
N LYS A 20 -7.22 -29.58 13.24
CA LYS A 20 -7.44 -28.58 12.21
C LYS A 20 -7.29 -27.22 12.89
N ARG A 21 -6.10 -26.63 12.81
CA ARG A 21 -5.89 -25.25 13.24
C ARG A 21 -6.95 -24.42 12.51
N LYS A 22 -7.89 -23.84 13.27
CA LYS A 22 -8.86 -22.90 12.75
C LYS A 22 -8.04 -21.83 12.04
N LYS A 23 -8.20 -21.72 10.72
CA LYS A 23 -7.43 -20.77 9.92
C LYS A 23 -7.87 -19.37 10.36
N ILE A 24 -7.04 -18.73 11.17
CA ILE A 24 -7.28 -17.35 11.59
C ILE A 24 -7.14 -16.49 10.34
N MET A 25 -8.23 -15.85 9.96
CA MET A 25 -8.24 -14.90 8.82
C MET A 25 -8.05 -13.51 9.39
N LYS A 26 -7.22 -12.71 8.71
CA LYS A 26 -7.01 -11.29 8.96
C LYS A 26 -7.29 -10.51 7.69
N THR A 27 -7.67 -9.26 7.84
CA THR A 27 -8.04 -8.41 6.71
C THR A 27 -6.94 -7.40 6.41
N ILE A 28 -6.55 -7.32 5.14
CA ILE A 28 -5.74 -6.24 4.59
C ILE A 28 -6.70 -5.31 3.85
N TYR A 29 -6.55 -4.01 4.05
CA TYR A 29 -7.37 -3.00 3.41
C TYR A 29 -6.63 -2.34 2.26
N ILE A 30 -7.32 -2.08 1.16
CA ILE A 30 -6.80 -1.40 -0.02
C ILE A 30 -7.66 -0.16 -0.26
N LEU A 31 -7.06 1.01 -0.08
CA LEU A 31 -7.70 2.29 -0.38
C LEU A 31 -7.27 2.76 -1.77
N LEU A 32 -8.25 2.95 -2.64
CA LEU A 32 -8.07 3.53 -3.96
C LEU A 32 -8.57 4.97 -3.95
N THR A 33 -7.80 5.90 -4.53
CA THR A 33 -8.21 7.31 -4.62
C THR A 33 -7.83 7.94 -5.96
N ARG A 34 -8.53 9.05 -6.31
CA ARG A 34 -8.13 9.94 -7.41
C ARG A 34 -7.80 11.31 -6.84
N SER A 35 -6.57 11.52 -6.43
CA SER A 35 -6.16 12.69 -5.63
C SER A 35 -6.15 14.03 -6.37
N GLY A 36 -6.42 14.07 -7.69
CA GLY A 36 -6.48 15.30 -8.48
C GLY A 36 -5.18 16.11 -8.53
N THR A 37 -4.05 15.50 -8.25
CA THR A 37 -2.73 16.13 -8.34
C THR A 37 -2.20 16.04 -9.77
N LEU A 38 -1.17 16.83 -10.14
CA LEU A 38 -0.58 16.78 -11.48
C LEU A 38 -0.24 15.35 -11.93
N LEU A 39 0.40 14.56 -11.06
CA LEU A 39 0.71 13.17 -11.37
C LEU A 39 -0.55 12.30 -11.50
N SER A 40 -1.54 12.50 -10.63
CA SER A 40 -2.84 11.83 -10.69
C SER A 40 -3.59 12.18 -11.98
N ASN A 41 -3.57 13.46 -12.39
CA ASN A 41 -4.22 13.90 -13.62
C ASN A 41 -3.50 13.38 -14.86
N LEU A 42 -2.17 13.28 -14.84
CA LEU A 42 -1.40 12.64 -15.91
C LEU A 42 -1.74 11.15 -16.05
N VAL A 43 -1.79 10.43 -14.95
CA VAL A 43 -2.21 9.01 -14.94
C VAL A 43 -3.63 8.88 -15.48
N TYR A 44 -4.56 9.72 -15.05
CA TYR A 44 -5.94 9.74 -15.53
C TYR A 44 -6.03 10.03 -17.03
N ALA A 45 -5.30 11.05 -17.51
CA ALA A 45 -5.30 11.41 -18.92
C ALA A 45 -4.81 10.28 -19.84
N VAL A 46 -3.84 9.49 -19.37
CA VAL A 46 -3.27 8.38 -20.14
C VAL A 46 -4.12 7.09 -20.03
N THR A 47 -4.74 6.85 -18.87
CA THR A 47 -5.40 5.56 -18.60
C THR A 47 -6.93 5.63 -18.61
N GLY A 48 -7.55 6.81 -18.49
CA GLY A 48 -8.99 6.98 -18.28
C GLY A 48 -9.50 6.39 -16.95
N ALA A 49 -8.59 5.95 -16.07
CA ALA A 49 -8.90 5.14 -14.90
C ALA A 49 -9.59 5.93 -13.80
N ASN A 50 -10.65 5.37 -13.19
CA ASN A 50 -11.38 6.00 -12.09
C ASN A 50 -10.51 6.30 -10.87
N TYR A 51 -9.49 5.48 -10.60
CA TYR A 51 -8.55 5.64 -9.50
C TYR A 51 -7.13 5.71 -10.01
N THR A 52 -6.35 6.63 -9.44
CA THR A 52 -4.98 6.92 -9.87
C THR A 52 -3.95 6.70 -8.76
N HIS A 53 -4.40 6.30 -7.57
CA HIS A 53 -3.57 6.01 -6.42
C HIS A 53 -4.10 4.82 -5.64
N ALA A 54 -3.19 4.02 -5.08
CA ALA A 54 -3.50 2.85 -4.25
C ALA A 54 -2.61 2.82 -3.01
N SER A 55 -3.21 2.53 -1.85
CA SER A 55 -2.53 2.40 -0.56
C SER A 55 -3.02 1.16 0.17
N LEU A 56 -2.16 0.56 1.00
CA LEU A 56 -2.49 -0.56 1.91
C LEU A 56 -2.68 -0.06 3.33
N ALA A 57 -3.62 -0.67 4.07
CA ALA A 57 -3.68 -0.58 5.52
C ALA A 57 -3.81 -1.97 6.14
N PHE A 58 -3.37 -2.09 7.39
CA PHE A 58 -3.38 -3.33 8.17
C PHE A 58 -4.30 -3.25 9.39
N ASP A 59 -5.10 -2.22 9.48
CA ASP A 59 -6.11 -2.00 10.51
C ASP A 59 -7.37 -1.40 9.88
N GLU A 60 -8.51 -1.67 10.52
CA GLU A 60 -9.84 -1.25 10.05
C GLU A 60 -10.02 0.26 10.12
N ASP A 61 -9.37 0.91 11.07
CA ASP A 61 -9.44 2.36 11.26
C ASP A 61 -8.62 3.14 10.22
N LEU A 62 -7.86 2.46 9.38
CA LEU A 62 -6.93 3.05 8.41
C LEU A 62 -5.97 4.05 9.06
N SER A 63 -5.54 3.76 10.28
CA SER A 63 -4.69 4.62 11.11
C SER A 63 -3.37 4.97 10.43
N CYS A 64 -2.86 4.06 9.58
CA CYS A 64 -1.67 4.24 8.77
C CYS A 64 -1.82 3.55 7.43
N LEU A 65 -1.66 4.31 6.37
CA LEU A 65 -1.67 3.82 4.99
C LEU A 65 -0.22 3.70 4.48
N TYR A 66 0.04 2.64 3.72
CA TYR A 66 1.35 2.32 3.14
C TYR A 66 1.26 2.39 1.62
N SER A 67 2.12 3.21 1.00
CA SER A 67 2.16 3.33 -0.46
C SER A 67 3.56 3.72 -0.95
N SER A 68 3.74 3.81 -2.26
CA SER A 68 4.87 4.52 -2.86
C SER A 68 4.35 5.85 -3.42
N THR A 69 4.69 6.93 -2.73
CA THR A 69 4.13 8.26 -2.97
C THR A 69 5.12 9.36 -2.57
N ARG A 70 4.65 10.58 -2.41
CA ARG A 70 5.44 11.73 -1.95
C ARG A 70 5.85 11.56 -0.50
N LYS A 71 7.14 11.73 -0.19
CA LYS A 71 7.64 11.61 1.19
C LYS A 71 7.21 12.78 2.07
N ASN A 72 6.99 13.95 1.50
CA ASN A 72 6.64 15.18 2.23
C ASN A 72 5.14 15.53 2.16
N GLY A 73 4.31 14.67 1.59
CA GLY A 73 2.85 14.87 1.49
C GLY A 73 2.39 15.94 0.50
N TYR A 74 3.23 16.93 0.15
CA TYR A 74 2.83 18.10 -0.67
C TYR A 74 3.67 18.28 -1.94
N THR A 75 4.98 18.06 -1.89
CA THR A 75 5.88 18.22 -3.03
C THR A 75 5.97 16.93 -3.86
N MET A 76 6.18 17.06 -5.19
CA MET A 76 6.30 15.89 -6.05
C MET A 76 7.50 15.01 -5.67
N PHE A 77 8.61 15.60 -5.27
CA PHE A 77 9.83 14.92 -4.85
C PHE A 77 10.31 15.45 -3.49
N PRO A 78 10.98 14.63 -2.67
CA PRO A 78 11.31 13.21 -2.90
C PRO A 78 10.07 12.31 -2.82
N ALA A 79 10.08 11.23 -3.62
CA ALA A 79 9.00 10.27 -3.69
C ALA A 79 9.53 8.83 -3.58
N GLY A 80 8.72 7.93 -3.03
CA GLY A 80 9.05 6.53 -2.79
C GLY A 80 8.15 5.93 -1.72
N PRO A 81 8.47 4.74 -1.18
CA PRO A 81 7.71 4.15 -0.10
C PRO A 81 7.59 5.12 1.09
N SER A 82 6.37 5.41 1.49
CA SER A 82 6.04 6.32 2.59
C SER A 82 4.69 5.97 3.23
N ARG A 83 4.53 6.43 4.47
CA ARG A 83 3.26 6.35 5.18
C ARG A 83 2.40 7.55 4.82
N GLU A 84 1.10 7.30 4.68
CA GLU A 84 0.09 8.32 4.44
C GLU A 84 -0.95 8.26 5.57
N TYR A 85 -1.62 9.37 5.83
CA TYR A 85 -2.64 9.50 6.85
C TYR A 85 -3.84 10.24 6.29
N LEU A 86 -5.05 9.76 6.58
CA LEU A 86 -6.29 10.35 6.06
C LEU A 86 -6.52 11.79 6.51
N ASN A 87 -5.97 12.16 7.66
CA ASN A 87 -6.08 13.50 8.26
C ASN A 87 -4.92 14.45 7.94
N ARG A 88 -3.98 14.07 7.06
CA ARG A 88 -2.78 14.86 6.74
C ARG A 88 -2.49 14.91 5.24
N GLY A 89 -1.60 15.81 4.85
CA GLY A 89 -1.07 15.92 3.50
C GLY A 89 -2.15 16.12 2.45
N VAL A 90 -2.02 15.41 1.31
CA VAL A 90 -2.94 15.55 0.17
C VAL A 90 -4.36 15.13 0.54
N PHE A 91 -4.55 14.12 1.38
CA PHE A 91 -5.87 13.67 1.80
C PHE A 91 -6.60 14.72 2.66
N ARG A 92 -5.86 15.53 3.43
CA ARG A 92 -6.45 16.65 4.16
C ARG A 92 -6.91 17.77 3.24
N LEU A 93 -6.13 18.07 2.18
CA LEU A 93 -6.41 19.17 1.24
C LEU A 93 -7.44 18.80 0.16
N ARG A 94 -7.70 17.52 -0.06
CA ARG A 94 -8.51 17.00 -1.16
C ARG A 94 -9.60 16.06 -0.66
N GLU A 95 -10.59 16.61 0.03
CA GLU A 95 -11.64 15.83 0.69
C GLU A 95 -12.67 15.23 -0.27
N ASN A 96 -13.01 15.97 -1.33
CA ASN A 96 -14.05 15.59 -2.28
C ASN A 96 -13.53 14.73 -3.45
N VAL A 97 -12.38 14.04 -3.27
CA VAL A 97 -11.87 13.15 -4.30
C VAL A 97 -12.57 11.80 -4.26
N PRO A 98 -12.83 11.18 -5.43
CA PRO A 98 -13.35 9.83 -5.49
C PRO A 98 -12.44 8.85 -4.79
N CYS A 99 -13.01 7.95 -3.98
CA CYS A 99 -12.29 6.86 -3.35
C CYS A 99 -13.13 5.58 -3.29
N ALA A 100 -12.45 4.45 -3.11
CA ALA A 100 -13.07 3.19 -2.77
C ALA A 100 -12.17 2.43 -1.79
N LEU A 101 -12.79 1.78 -0.81
CA LEU A 101 -12.14 0.93 0.17
C LEU A 101 -12.51 -0.52 -0.07
N TYR A 102 -11.51 -1.36 -0.14
CA TYR A 102 -11.63 -2.80 -0.32
C TYR A 102 -10.99 -3.56 0.84
N ALA A 103 -11.58 -4.71 1.17
CA ALA A 103 -11.06 -5.67 2.12
C ALA A 103 -10.59 -6.94 1.40
N LEU A 104 -9.43 -7.44 1.79
CA LEU A 104 -8.83 -8.71 1.36
C LEU A 104 -8.62 -9.58 2.59
N ASP A 105 -9.39 -10.66 2.71
CA ASP A 105 -9.25 -11.61 3.82
C ASP A 105 -8.16 -12.64 3.48
N VAL A 106 -7.16 -12.74 4.35
CA VAL A 106 -5.95 -13.53 4.14
C VAL A 106 -5.62 -14.37 5.37
N SER A 107 -4.75 -15.37 5.23
CA SER A 107 -4.24 -16.09 6.40
C SER A 107 -3.38 -15.18 7.28
N ASP A 108 -3.30 -15.49 8.58
CA ASP A 108 -2.47 -14.75 9.53
C ASP A 108 -0.99 -14.68 9.10
N GLU A 109 -0.49 -15.75 8.48
CA GLU A 109 0.88 -15.81 7.98
C GLU A 109 1.08 -14.85 6.78
N ALA A 110 0.13 -14.81 5.84
CA ALA A 110 0.19 -13.91 4.68
C ALA A 110 0.08 -12.45 5.12
N TYR A 111 -0.84 -12.15 6.04
CA TYR A 111 -0.99 -10.84 6.66
C TYR A 111 0.32 -10.37 7.33
N THR A 112 0.90 -11.23 8.16
CA THR A 112 2.14 -10.93 8.90
C THR A 112 3.31 -10.68 7.94
N ARG A 113 3.43 -11.49 6.88
CA ARG A 113 4.45 -11.27 5.84
C ARG A 113 4.23 -9.97 5.06
N ALA A 114 2.97 -9.67 4.71
CA ALA A 114 2.62 -8.43 4.00
C ALA A 114 2.97 -7.20 4.83
N ARG A 115 2.54 -7.17 6.09
CA ARG A 115 2.82 -6.07 7.02
C ARG A 115 4.32 -5.88 7.24
N ARG A 116 5.05 -6.96 7.55
CA ARG A 116 6.51 -6.91 7.73
C ARG A 116 7.21 -6.38 6.48
N ARG A 117 6.76 -6.79 5.28
CA ARG A 117 7.33 -6.31 4.03
C ARG A 117 7.09 -4.81 3.81
N ALA A 118 5.87 -4.35 4.02
CA ALA A 118 5.53 -2.93 3.92
C ALA A 118 6.36 -2.11 4.93
N GLU A 119 6.39 -2.49 6.20
CA GLU A 119 7.16 -1.83 7.25
C GLU A 119 8.68 -1.82 6.96
N HIS A 120 9.23 -2.93 6.45
CA HIS A 120 10.63 -2.99 6.03
C HIS A 120 10.94 -1.98 4.92
N MET A 121 10.07 -1.85 3.91
CA MET A 121 10.26 -0.87 2.84
C MET A 121 10.16 0.57 3.34
N MET A 122 9.32 0.83 4.35
CA MET A 122 9.25 2.14 5.02
C MET A 122 10.51 2.45 5.83
N ALA A 123 10.98 1.51 6.64
CA ALA A 123 12.19 1.67 7.47
C ALA A 123 13.44 1.92 6.62
N HIS A 124 13.50 1.32 5.42
CA HIS A 124 14.61 1.49 4.48
C HIS A 124 14.25 2.39 3.30
N GLY A 125 13.37 3.35 3.50
CA GLY A 125 12.84 4.23 2.46
C GLY A 125 13.88 5.01 1.65
N SER A 126 15.10 5.23 2.19
CA SER A 126 16.22 5.84 1.47
C SER A 126 16.77 4.97 0.34
N LEU A 127 16.61 3.64 0.43
CA LEU A 127 17.03 2.68 -0.59
C LEU A 127 16.03 2.52 -1.73
N TYR A 128 14.83 3.06 -1.57
CA TYR A 128 13.72 2.91 -2.51
C TYR A 128 13.34 4.26 -3.11
N GLN A 129 12.97 4.26 -4.37
CA GLN A 129 12.59 5.46 -5.11
C GLN A 129 11.26 5.25 -5.84
N PHE A 130 10.64 6.34 -6.21
CA PHE A 130 9.44 6.32 -7.06
C PHE A 130 9.79 5.99 -8.50
N ASN A 131 9.02 5.10 -9.12
CA ASN A 131 9.23 4.62 -10.48
C ASN A 131 8.45 5.47 -11.50
N VAL A 132 8.90 6.70 -11.75
CA VAL A 132 8.20 7.62 -12.69
C VAL A 132 8.15 7.03 -14.11
N ILE A 133 9.28 6.53 -14.61
CA ILE A 133 9.36 5.95 -15.97
C ILE A 133 8.50 4.70 -16.05
N GLY A 134 8.56 3.81 -15.03
CA GLY A 134 7.73 2.62 -14.98
C GLY A 134 6.23 2.94 -14.93
N LEU A 135 5.83 4.02 -14.28
CA LEU A 135 4.44 4.49 -14.27
C LEU A 135 3.98 4.94 -15.66
N ALA A 136 4.80 5.72 -16.38
CA ALA A 136 4.50 6.13 -17.75
C ALA A 136 4.41 4.94 -18.71
N LEU A 137 5.34 4.00 -18.62
CA LEU A 137 5.36 2.77 -19.41
C LEU A 137 4.19 1.83 -19.07
N CYS A 138 3.79 1.78 -17.81
CA CYS A 138 2.60 1.04 -17.38
C CYS A 138 1.34 1.55 -18.08
N GLY A 139 1.17 2.88 -18.20
CA GLY A 139 0.08 3.50 -18.97
C GLY A 139 0.08 3.12 -20.46
N MET A 140 1.24 2.82 -21.01
CA MET A 140 1.41 2.31 -22.40
C MET A 140 1.38 0.77 -22.48
N HIS A 141 1.05 0.05 -21.42
CA HIS A 141 1.07 -1.41 -21.32
C HIS A 141 2.46 -2.03 -21.56
N ILE A 142 3.54 -1.27 -21.36
CA ILE A 142 4.92 -1.73 -21.53
C ILE A 142 5.45 -2.17 -20.18
N ARG A 143 5.82 -3.47 -20.08
CA ARG A 143 6.41 -4.04 -18.88
C ARG A 143 7.84 -3.54 -18.68
N TRP A 144 8.08 -2.78 -17.61
CA TRP A 144 9.41 -2.33 -17.25
C TRP A 144 9.64 -2.41 -15.75
N LYS A 145 10.64 -3.19 -15.31
CA LYS A 145 10.98 -3.39 -13.91
C LYS A 145 12.34 -2.80 -13.61
N ARG A 146 12.39 -1.90 -12.64
CA ARG A 146 13.63 -1.37 -12.08
C ARG A 146 13.76 -1.76 -10.62
N ARG A 147 14.93 -2.26 -10.22
CA ARG A 147 15.16 -2.70 -8.83
C ARG A 147 14.98 -1.53 -7.87
N ARG A 148 14.24 -1.76 -6.78
CA ARG A 148 13.98 -0.76 -5.71
C ARG A 148 13.24 0.51 -6.18
N HIS A 149 12.57 0.44 -7.31
CA HIS A 149 11.74 1.54 -7.79
C HIS A 149 10.30 1.05 -7.94
N TYR A 150 9.37 1.75 -7.30
CA TYR A 150 7.96 1.37 -7.27
C TYR A 150 7.08 2.62 -7.44
N PHE A 151 6.06 2.54 -8.26
CA PHE A 151 4.90 3.44 -8.17
C PHE A 151 3.83 2.84 -7.25
N CYS A 152 2.77 3.58 -6.91
CA CYS A 152 1.81 3.22 -5.86
C CYS A 152 1.20 1.81 -6.03
N SER A 153 0.55 1.53 -7.16
CA SER A 153 -0.04 0.21 -7.41
C SER A 153 1.01 -0.89 -7.56
N GLN A 154 2.18 -0.60 -8.12
CA GLN A 154 3.29 -1.55 -8.17
C GLN A 154 3.78 -1.92 -6.75
N PHE A 155 3.85 -0.95 -5.83
CA PHE A 155 4.19 -1.19 -4.42
C PHE A 155 3.15 -2.12 -3.76
N VAL A 156 1.87 -1.79 -3.89
CA VAL A 156 0.77 -2.61 -3.35
C VAL A 156 0.84 -4.03 -3.91
N SER A 157 0.97 -4.18 -5.22
CA SER A 157 1.11 -5.46 -5.91
C SER A 157 2.29 -6.28 -5.39
N GLU A 158 3.46 -5.66 -5.26
CA GLU A 158 4.68 -6.33 -4.80
C GLU A 158 4.57 -6.79 -3.34
N VAL A 159 3.89 -6.02 -2.47
CA VAL A 159 3.64 -6.42 -1.08
C VAL A 159 2.69 -7.61 -1.04
N LEU A 160 1.55 -7.55 -1.73
CA LEU A 160 0.53 -8.60 -1.71
C LEU A 160 1.02 -9.90 -2.35
N GLN A 161 1.64 -9.82 -3.52
CA GLN A 161 2.13 -11.00 -4.25
C GLN A 161 3.28 -11.69 -3.50
N LYS A 162 4.27 -10.93 -3.00
CA LYS A 162 5.42 -11.50 -2.29
C LYS A 162 5.10 -12.05 -0.91
N SER A 163 4.02 -11.62 -0.31
CA SER A 163 3.52 -12.18 0.95
C SER A 163 2.66 -13.43 0.75
N GLY A 164 2.26 -13.73 -0.49
CA GLY A 164 1.28 -14.78 -0.78
C GLY A 164 -0.14 -14.40 -0.34
N ALA A 165 -0.41 -13.10 -0.16
CA ALA A 165 -1.74 -12.60 0.20
C ALA A 165 -2.70 -12.57 -1.00
N LEU A 166 -2.18 -12.33 -2.20
CA LEU A 166 -2.97 -12.22 -3.42
C LEU A 166 -2.14 -12.67 -4.63
N GLU A 167 -2.73 -13.46 -5.49
CA GLU A 167 -2.22 -13.69 -6.86
C GLU A 167 -2.74 -12.61 -7.79
N LEU A 168 -1.86 -12.09 -8.63
CA LEU A 168 -2.21 -10.99 -9.54
C LEU A 168 -2.47 -11.52 -10.95
N PRO A 169 -3.48 -11.02 -11.65
CA PRO A 169 -3.81 -11.46 -13.01
C PRO A 169 -2.75 -11.02 -14.05
N LYS A 170 -1.90 -10.07 -13.70
CA LYS A 170 -0.83 -9.52 -14.56
C LYS A 170 0.38 -9.09 -13.72
N PRO A 171 1.56 -8.88 -14.34
CA PRO A 171 2.75 -8.43 -13.62
C PRO A 171 2.52 -7.16 -12.81
N SER A 172 3.12 -7.07 -11.61
CA SER A 172 3.01 -5.92 -10.71
C SER A 172 3.35 -4.58 -11.36
N THR A 173 4.21 -4.59 -12.39
CA THR A 173 4.61 -3.42 -13.19
C THR A 173 3.54 -2.93 -14.16
N LEU A 174 2.47 -3.70 -14.37
CA LEU A 174 1.35 -3.38 -15.24
C LEU A 174 0.02 -3.22 -14.49
N MET A 175 0.05 -3.34 -13.15
CA MET A 175 -1.13 -3.15 -12.31
C MET A 175 -1.43 -1.67 -12.14
N HIS A 176 -2.60 -1.23 -12.59
CA HIS A 176 -3.15 0.09 -12.31
C HIS A 176 -3.94 0.09 -11.00
N PRO A 177 -4.12 1.23 -10.34
CA PRO A 177 -4.99 1.32 -9.16
C PRO A 177 -6.41 0.81 -9.41
N SER A 178 -7.00 1.11 -10.56
CA SER A 178 -8.37 0.66 -10.90
C SER A 178 -8.51 -0.84 -11.09
N ASP A 179 -7.43 -1.57 -11.42
CA ASP A 179 -7.50 -3.02 -11.58
C ASP A 179 -7.89 -3.74 -10.28
N TYR A 180 -7.54 -3.17 -9.14
CA TYR A 180 -7.94 -3.75 -7.84
C TYR A 180 -9.45 -3.76 -7.64
N ALA A 181 -10.16 -2.82 -8.23
CA ALA A 181 -11.63 -2.75 -8.13
C ALA A 181 -12.34 -3.91 -8.85
N GLU A 182 -11.64 -4.62 -9.72
CA GLU A 182 -12.16 -5.72 -10.56
C GLU A 182 -11.72 -7.10 -10.06
N LEU A 183 -10.86 -7.16 -9.02
CA LEU A 183 -10.39 -8.43 -8.47
C LEU A 183 -11.48 -9.10 -7.64
N PRO A 184 -11.86 -10.34 -7.94
CA PRO A 184 -12.94 -11.05 -7.24
C PRO A 184 -12.62 -11.35 -5.77
N GLU A 185 -11.34 -11.40 -5.40
CA GLU A 185 -10.90 -11.63 -4.03
C GLU A 185 -11.11 -10.41 -3.13
N LEU A 186 -11.35 -9.23 -3.73
CA LEU A 186 -11.51 -7.97 -2.99
C LEU A 186 -12.97 -7.63 -2.76
N ARG A 187 -13.38 -7.59 -1.51
CA ARG A 187 -14.71 -7.18 -1.10
C ARG A 187 -14.79 -5.67 -0.95
N CYS A 188 -15.63 -5.00 -1.74
CA CYS A 188 -15.85 -3.55 -1.64
C CYS A 188 -16.58 -3.22 -0.33
N LEU A 189 -15.95 -2.38 0.51
CA LEU A 189 -16.53 -1.88 1.77
C LEU A 189 -17.17 -0.51 1.60
N TYR A 190 -16.57 0.34 0.77
CA TYR A 190 -17.04 1.71 0.55
C TYR A 190 -16.69 2.17 -0.86
N ARG A 191 -17.57 2.97 -1.45
CA ARG A 191 -17.33 3.69 -2.71
C ARG A 191 -18.03 5.04 -2.65
N GLY A 192 -17.28 6.12 -2.81
CA GLY A 192 -17.80 7.48 -2.71
C GLY A 192 -16.67 8.51 -2.75
N THR A 193 -16.78 9.52 -1.92
CA THR A 193 -15.73 10.54 -1.72
C THR A 193 -14.94 10.26 -0.46
N LEU A 194 -13.72 10.79 -0.39
CA LEU A 194 -12.86 10.63 0.78
C LEU A 194 -13.48 11.28 2.04
N ALA A 195 -14.23 12.38 1.89
CA ALA A 195 -14.96 13.03 2.99
C ALA A 195 -16.05 12.13 3.58
N GLY A 196 -16.70 11.32 2.74
CA GLY A 196 -17.73 10.39 3.17
C GLY A 196 -17.22 9.06 3.74
N LEU A 197 -15.89 8.83 3.73
CA LEU A 197 -15.30 7.60 4.25
C LEU A 197 -15.50 7.52 5.79
N PRO A 198 -16.15 6.47 6.33
CA PRO A 198 -16.48 6.39 7.76
C PRO A 198 -15.26 6.53 8.68
N GLN A 199 -14.15 5.89 8.33
CA GLN A 199 -12.91 5.95 9.11
C GLN A 199 -12.37 7.38 9.24
N ARG A 200 -12.57 8.21 8.23
CA ARG A 200 -12.15 9.60 8.24
C ARG A 200 -13.05 10.49 9.09
N GLN A 201 -14.36 10.24 9.10
CA GLN A 201 -15.32 11.03 9.86
C GLN A 201 -15.05 10.96 11.36
N ASN A 202 -14.48 9.86 11.84
CA ASN A 202 -14.14 9.62 13.24
C ASN A 202 -12.74 10.14 13.63
N MET A 203 -11.99 10.70 12.70
CA MET A 203 -10.63 11.19 12.96
C MET A 203 -10.64 12.67 13.36
N GLU A 204 -9.93 13.02 14.45
CA GLU A 204 -9.59 14.40 14.72
C GLU A 204 -8.72 14.94 13.58
N LEU A 205 -9.14 16.05 12.99
CA LEU A 205 -8.40 16.70 11.93
C LEU A 205 -7.19 17.40 12.55
N GLY A 206 -5.99 16.86 12.34
CA GLY A 206 -4.75 17.46 12.79
C GLY A 206 -4.58 18.89 12.25
N GLU A 207 -3.78 19.70 12.95
CA GLU A 207 -3.47 21.08 12.53
C GLU A 207 -2.96 21.12 11.08
N VAL A 208 -3.44 22.08 10.33
CA VAL A 208 -2.96 22.34 8.96
C VAL A 208 -1.58 23.00 9.10
N GLU A 209 -0.51 22.23 8.95
CA GLU A 209 0.79 22.83 8.68
C GLU A 209 0.66 23.73 7.45
N SER A 210 0.96 25.01 7.61
CA SER A 210 0.86 25.96 6.50
C SER A 210 1.75 25.47 5.35
N VAL A 211 1.21 25.46 4.13
CA VAL A 211 1.96 25.09 2.91
C VAL A 211 3.27 25.91 2.81
N MET A 212 3.25 27.15 3.29
CA MET A 212 4.41 28.04 3.35
C MET A 212 5.47 27.55 4.35
N GLY A 213 5.06 27.06 5.54
CA GLY A 213 5.97 26.49 6.54
C GLY A 213 6.64 25.22 6.02
N LEU A 214 5.92 24.42 5.26
CA LEU A 214 6.46 23.21 4.62
C LEU A 214 7.47 23.53 3.52
N TYR A 215 7.20 24.54 2.67
CA TYR A 215 8.15 25.03 1.66
C TYR A 215 9.44 25.54 2.30
N LEU A 216 9.33 26.29 3.39
CA LEU A 216 10.48 26.76 4.17
C LEU A 216 11.29 25.60 4.77
N ASN A 217 10.64 24.60 5.34
CA ASN A 217 11.31 23.43 5.90
C ASN A 217 12.01 22.57 4.83
N VAL A 218 11.42 22.44 3.63
CA VAL A 218 12.04 21.74 2.50
C VAL A 218 13.26 22.50 1.98
N LEU A 219 13.16 23.84 1.85
CA LEU A 219 14.30 24.69 1.46
C LEU A 219 15.42 24.65 2.48
N LEU A 220 15.11 24.76 3.77
CA LEU A 220 16.08 24.67 4.86
C LEU A 220 16.73 23.30 4.96
N GLY A 221 15.97 22.22 4.73
CA GLY A 221 16.49 20.84 4.67
C GLY A 221 17.43 20.62 3.48
N ALA A 222 17.11 21.19 2.31
CA ALA A 222 17.95 21.13 1.13
C ALA A 222 19.27 21.91 1.30
N VAL A 223 19.22 23.08 1.97
CA VAL A 223 20.39 23.89 2.31
C VAL A 223 21.27 23.15 3.34
N LYS A 224 20.68 22.60 4.43
CA LYS A 224 21.44 21.81 5.43
C LYS A 224 22.10 20.57 4.82
N GLY A 225 21.44 19.89 3.87
CA GLY A 225 22.01 18.74 3.17
C GLY A 225 23.16 19.10 2.21
N ARG A 226 23.18 20.32 1.65
CA ARG A 226 24.30 20.83 0.84
C ARG A 226 25.50 21.23 1.70
N VAL A 227 25.26 21.90 2.82
CA VAL A 227 26.32 22.31 3.75
C VAL A 227 27.03 21.11 4.36
N ARG A 228 26.33 20.02 4.69
CA ARG A 228 26.94 18.77 5.20
C ARG A 228 27.80 18.00 4.18
N ARG A 229 27.74 18.34 2.89
CA ARG A 229 28.58 17.73 1.85
C ARG A 229 29.82 18.56 1.48
N LEU A 230 29.95 19.73 2.08
CA LEU A 230 31.05 20.67 1.85
C LEU A 230 32.06 20.72 3.03
N PHE A 231 31.75 20.00 4.10
CA PHE A 231 32.62 19.73 5.25
C PHE A 231 32.58 18.21 5.54
#